data_15cb042c11c5337979202854669ba2ea
#
_entry.id   15cb042c11c5337979202854669ba2ea
#
_cell.length_a   1.000
_cell.length_b   1.000
_cell.length_c   1.000
_cell.angle_alpha   90.00
_cell.angle_beta   90.00
_cell.angle_gamma   90.00
#
_symmetry.space_group_name_H-M   'P 1'
#
loop_
_entity.id
_entity.type
_entity.pdbx_description
1 polymer ?
#
loop_
_entity_poly.entity_id
_entity_poly.type
_entity_poly.pdbx_seq_one_letter_code
_entity_poly.pdbx_strand_id
1 'polypeptide(L)'
;SVDWWIQSEDLPEPHNRVQVNKDGRIIVNYQANNLSVHHQLQQRFEDILRRIGFLFFIAVPMPLKVMNHQVGTCRFGSNPKTSVLDLNCQTHDVANLYVVDSSFFPSISAVNP
;
A
#
# COMPACT_ATOMS: atom_id res chain seq x y z
N SER A 1 -4.36 -22.89 17.86
CA SER A 1 -4.79 -22.06 16.72
C SER A 1 -3.61 -21.82 15.79
N VAL A 2 -3.89 -21.67 14.53
CA VAL A 2 -2.90 -21.28 13.53
C VAL A 2 -3.40 -19.96 12.94
N ASP A 3 -2.53 -18.96 12.94
CA ASP A 3 -2.84 -17.64 12.39
C ASP A 3 -2.23 -17.51 10.99
N TRP A 4 -3.01 -16.98 10.08
CA TRP A 4 -2.64 -16.75 8.69
C TRP A 4 -2.83 -15.27 8.37
N TRP A 5 -1.87 -14.70 7.69
CA TRP A 5 -1.96 -13.34 7.19
C TRP A 5 -2.06 -13.38 5.68
N ILE A 6 -3.08 -12.70 5.15
CA ILE A 6 -3.24 -12.49 3.72
C ILE A 6 -3.18 -10.99 3.43
N GLN A 7 -2.52 -10.64 2.37
CA GLN A 7 -2.31 -9.25 1.97
C GLN A 7 -2.68 -9.09 0.50
N SER A 8 -3.38 -8.03 0.19
CA SER A 8 -3.62 -7.56 -1.16
C SER A 8 -3.10 -6.14 -1.31
N GLU A 9 -2.81 -5.76 -2.53
CA GLU A 9 -2.33 -4.44 -2.87
C GLU A 9 -3.47 -3.44 -2.96
N ASP A 10 -3.27 -2.23 -2.41
CA ASP A 10 -4.08 -1.07 -2.75
C ASP A 10 -3.56 -0.42 -4.03
N LEU A 11 -4.46 0.14 -4.82
CA LEU A 11 -4.12 0.84 -6.06
C LEU A 11 -3.74 2.29 -5.76
N PRO A 12 -2.78 2.88 -6.51
CA PRO A 12 -2.35 4.26 -6.32
C PRO A 12 -3.43 5.23 -6.79
N GLU A 13 -4.17 5.79 -5.87
CA GLU A 13 -5.25 6.75 -6.11
C GLU A 13 -4.83 8.17 -5.68
N PRO A 14 -5.08 9.22 -6.48
CA PRO A 14 -4.62 10.59 -6.18
C PRO A 14 -5.20 11.19 -4.89
N HIS A 15 -6.34 10.70 -4.40
CA HIS A 15 -6.92 11.15 -3.13
C HIS A 15 -6.24 10.52 -1.91
N ASN A 16 -5.59 9.35 -2.06
CA ASN A 16 -4.77 8.72 -1.03
C ASN A 16 -3.42 9.42 -1.00
N ARG A 17 -3.26 10.41 -0.12
CA ARG A 17 -2.07 11.25 -0.09
C ARG A 17 -1.72 11.77 1.29
N VAL A 18 -0.45 12.13 1.46
CA VAL A 18 0.03 12.88 2.60
C VAL A 18 0.07 14.36 2.22
N GLN A 19 -0.41 15.24 3.09
CA GLN A 19 -0.44 16.68 2.90
C GLN A 19 0.02 17.39 4.18
N VAL A 20 0.47 18.62 4.03
CA VAL A 20 0.70 19.54 5.16
C VAL A 20 -0.37 20.61 5.12
N ASN A 21 -1.09 20.81 6.21
CA ASN A 21 -2.10 21.85 6.30
C ASN A 21 -1.46 23.24 6.56
N LYS A 22 -2.29 24.28 6.61
CA LYS A 22 -1.84 25.66 6.83
C LYS A 22 -1.15 25.86 8.19
N ASP A 23 -1.44 25.00 9.17
CA ASP A 23 -0.85 25.05 10.51
C ASP A 23 0.42 24.20 10.62
N GLY A 24 0.93 23.67 9.51
CA GLY A 24 2.13 22.82 9.48
C GLY A 24 1.91 21.38 9.94
N ARG A 25 0.66 20.95 10.15
CA ARG A 25 0.35 19.56 10.57
C ARG A 25 0.31 18.63 9.37
N ILE A 26 0.87 17.45 9.54
CA ILE A 26 0.79 16.37 8.54
C ILE A 26 -0.61 15.75 8.61
N ILE A 27 -1.25 15.67 7.45
CA ILE A 27 -2.56 15.02 7.27
C ILE A 27 -2.38 13.85 6.32
N VAL A 28 -2.83 12.69 6.72
CA VAL A 28 -2.90 11.50 5.88
C VAL A 28 -4.36 11.30 5.45
N ASN A 29 -4.62 11.48 4.17
CA ASN A 29 -5.91 11.11 3.59
C ASN A 29 -5.76 9.71 3.00
N TYR A 30 -6.52 8.77 3.53
CA TYR A 30 -6.49 7.39 3.08
C TYR A 30 -7.88 6.79 3.06
N GLN A 31 -8.19 6.15 1.95
CA GLN A 31 -9.37 5.33 1.76
C GLN A 31 -8.94 4.01 1.12
N ALA A 32 -9.20 2.90 1.79
CA ALA A 32 -8.91 1.58 1.26
C ALA A 32 -9.65 1.38 -0.07
N ASN A 33 -8.95 0.84 -1.03
CA ASN A 33 -9.49 0.50 -2.34
C ASN A 33 -9.18 -0.97 -2.66
N ASN A 34 -9.54 -1.43 -3.84
CA ASN A 34 -9.29 -2.80 -4.28
C ASN A 34 -9.88 -3.90 -3.36
N LEU A 35 -10.86 -3.56 -2.54
CA LEU A 35 -11.46 -4.47 -1.55
C LEU A 35 -12.14 -5.69 -2.19
N SER A 36 -12.66 -5.57 -3.41
CA SER A 36 -13.24 -6.69 -4.14
C SER A 36 -12.20 -7.79 -4.44
N VAL A 37 -10.98 -7.40 -4.80
CA VAL A 37 -9.87 -8.31 -5.03
C VAL A 37 -9.41 -8.95 -3.71
N HIS A 38 -9.38 -8.16 -2.64
CA HIS A 38 -9.07 -8.69 -1.30
C HIS A 38 -10.08 -9.75 -0.86
N HIS A 39 -11.38 -9.53 -1.03
CA HIS A 39 -12.41 -10.52 -0.74
C HIS A 39 -12.27 -11.78 -1.59
N GLN A 40 -11.95 -11.66 -2.87
CA GLN A 40 -11.70 -12.82 -3.73
C GLN A 40 -10.46 -13.61 -3.27
N LEU A 41 -9.39 -12.92 -2.87
CA LEU A 41 -8.20 -13.55 -2.30
C LEU A 41 -8.55 -14.31 -1.02
N GLN A 42 -9.30 -13.68 -0.11
CA GLN A 42 -9.77 -14.32 1.11
C GLN A 42 -10.57 -15.58 0.81
N GLN A 43 -11.57 -15.52 -0.08
CA GLN A 43 -12.40 -16.67 -0.44
C GLN A 43 -11.56 -17.82 -1.00
N ARG A 44 -10.62 -17.52 -1.91
CA ARG A 44 -9.73 -18.54 -2.47
C ARG A 44 -8.84 -19.18 -1.39
N PHE A 45 -8.35 -18.38 -0.46
CA PHE A 45 -7.54 -18.88 0.64
C PHE A 45 -8.36 -19.76 1.59
N GLU A 46 -9.58 -19.37 1.91
CA GLU A 46 -10.52 -20.20 2.68
C GLU A 46 -10.80 -21.54 2.01
N ASP A 47 -10.98 -21.56 0.69
CA ASP A 47 -11.18 -22.81 -0.06
C ASP A 47 -9.95 -23.74 0.00
N ILE A 48 -8.75 -23.17 -0.05
CA ILE A 48 -7.51 -23.94 0.15
C ILE A 48 -7.48 -24.53 1.56
N LEU A 49 -7.78 -23.73 2.58
CA LEU A 49 -7.81 -24.19 3.98
C LEU A 49 -8.79 -25.33 4.18
N ARG A 50 -10.01 -25.25 3.60
CA ARG A 50 -10.99 -26.35 3.64
C ARG A 50 -10.45 -27.62 3.01
N ARG A 51 -9.79 -27.53 1.85
CA ARG A 51 -9.23 -28.70 1.15
C ARG A 51 -8.12 -29.38 1.94
N ILE A 52 -7.38 -28.67 2.76
CA ILE A 52 -6.32 -29.23 3.61
C ILE A 52 -6.81 -29.60 5.02
N GLY A 53 -8.13 -29.52 5.27
CA GLY A 53 -8.77 -30.06 6.48
C GLY A 53 -9.10 -29.06 7.57
N PHE A 54 -8.95 -27.76 7.36
CA PHE A 54 -9.46 -26.75 8.31
C PHE A 54 -10.97 -26.60 8.14
N LEU A 55 -11.73 -26.88 9.19
CA LEU A 55 -13.19 -26.82 9.16
C LEU A 55 -13.75 -25.47 9.63
N PHE A 56 -12.98 -24.75 10.46
CA PHE A 56 -13.40 -23.49 11.06
C PHE A 56 -12.27 -22.46 10.96
N PHE A 57 -12.63 -21.25 10.53
CA PHE A 57 -11.75 -20.10 10.51
C PHE A 57 -12.55 -18.83 10.71
N ILE A 58 -11.91 -17.83 11.27
CA ILE A 58 -12.45 -16.48 11.48
C ILE A 58 -11.52 -15.53 10.75
N ALA A 59 -12.05 -14.79 9.78
CA ALA A 59 -11.33 -13.73 9.11
C ALA A 59 -11.57 -12.41 9.86
N VAL A 60 -10.50 -11.72 10.21
CA VAL A 60 -10.55 -10.42 10.89
C VAL A 60 -9.74 -9.42 10.07
N PRO A 61 -10.35 -8.32 9.60
CA PRO A 61 -9.61 -7.29 8.89
C PRO A 61 -8.63 -6.60 9.85
N MET A 62 -7.39 -6.40 9.37
CA MET A 62 -6.36 -5.73 10.13
C MET A 62 -6.62 -4.21 10.14
N PRO A 63 -6.63 -3.56 11.31
CA PRO A 63 -6.83 -2.12 11.37
C PRO A 63 -5.63 -1.36 10.78
N LEU A 64 -5.90 -0.24 10.11
CA LEU A 64 -4.88 0.58 9.43
C LEU A 64 -3.69 0.94 10.33
N LYS A 65 -3.93 1.18 11.62
CA LYS A 65 -2.90 1.56 12.60
C LYS A 65 -1.80 0.52 12.85
N VAL A 66 -2.02 -0.73 12.43
CA VAL A 66 -1.02 -1.82 12.57
C VAL A 66 -0.39 -2.21 11.24
N MET A 67 -0.78 -1.55 10.15
CA MET A 67 -0.15 -1.73 8.85
C MET A 67 1.19 -0.97 8.81
N ASN A 68 2.24 -1.62 8.35
CA ASN A 68 3.61 -1.10 8.36
C ASN A 68 4.32 -1.15 7.00
N HIS A 69 3.62 -1.47 5.94
CA HIS A 69 4.15 -1.50 4.58
C HIS A 69 3.56 -0.37 3.74
N GLN A 70 3.83 0.89 4.15
CA GLN A 70 3.40 2.06 3.40
C GLN A 70 4.37 2.34 2.26
N VAL A 71 3.81 2.64 1.07
CA VAL A 71 4.56 2.98 -0.14
C VAL A 71 3.86 4.10 -0.91
N GLY A 72 4.52 4.66 -1.91
CA GLY A 72 3.89 5.50 -2.94
C GLY A 72 3.73 6.98 -2.62
N THR A 73 4.17 7.47 -1.46
CA THR A 73 4.08 8.91 -1.13
C THR A 73 5.01 9.78 -1.96
N CYS A 74 6.14 9.22 -2.42
CA CYS A 74 7.13 9.89 -3.29
C CYS A 74 7.40 9.07 -4.55
N ARG A 75 6.36 8.50 -5.16
CA ARG A 75 6.53 7.57 -6.29
C ARG A 75 7.33 8.17 -7.44
N PHE A 76 8.14 7.33 -8.07
CA PHE A 76 8.90 7.70 -9.26
C PHE A 76 8.07 7.55 -10.55
N GLY A 77 8.48 8.25 -11.59
CA GLY A 77 7.89 8.20 -12.92
C GLY A 77 8.51 9.23 -13.84
N SER A 78 8.30 9.08 -15.14
CA SER A 78 8.84 9.98 -16.16
C SER A 78 8.09 11.32 -16.27
N ASN A 79 6.89 11.42 -15.69
CA ASN A 79 6.06 12.61 -15.82
C ASN A 79 5.99 13.40 -14.50
N PRO A 80 6.57 14.62 -14.42
CA PRO A 80 6.58 15.43 -13.20
C PRO A 80 5.18 15.86 -12.72
N LYS A 81 4.15 15.78 -13.56
CA LYS A 81 2.77 16.07 -13.15
C LYS A 81 2.11 14.93 -12.36
N THR A 82 2.66 13.73 -12.45
CA THR A 82 2.06 12.52 -11.85
C THR A 82 3.02 11.74 -10.96
N SER A 83 4.28 12.17 -10.87
CA SER A 83 5.31 11.57 -10.01
C SER A 83 6.11 12.64 -9.29
N VAL A 84 6.63 12.32 -8.13
CA VAL A 84 7.51 13.19 -7.33
C VAL A 84 8.95 13.06 -7.79
N LEU A 85 9.35 11.84 -8.17
CA LEU A 85 10.71 11.48 -8.54
C LEU A 85 10.78 11.08 -10.02
N ASP A 86 11.94 11.28 -10.61
CA ASP A 86 12.29 10.69 -11.89
C ASP A 86 12.67 9.19 -11.75
N LEU A 87 13.07 8.56 -12.84
CA LEU A 87 13.45 7.13 -12.84
C LEU A 87 14.80 6.84 -12.14
N ASN A 88 15.53 7.88 -11.72
CA ASN A 88 16.77 7.79 -10.96
C ASN A 88 16.55 8.12 -9.47
N CYS A 89 15.30 8.17 -9.02
CA CYS A 89 14.90 8.53 -7.66
C CYS A 89 15.27 9.98 -7.25
N GLN A 90 15.55 10.86 -8.23
CA GLN A 90 15.77 12.28 -8.02
C GLN A 90 14.43 13.01 -8.10
N THR A 91 14.21 13.99 -7.22
CA THR A 91 12.98 14.80 -7.30
C THR A 91 12.97 15.66 -8.55
N HIS A 92 11.78 15.77 -9.19
CA HIS A 92 11.63 16.65 -10.36
C HIS A 92 11.82 18.14 -10.03
N ASP A 93 11.46 18.55 -8.81
CA ASP A 93 11.44 19.97 -8.42
C ASP A 93 12.75 20.46 -7.77
N VAL A 94 13.55 19.54 -7.21
CA VAL A 94 14.78 19.89 -6.48
C VAL A 94 15.94 19.04 -7.00
N ALA A 95 16.85 19.66 -7.74
CA ALA A 95 17.89 18.98 -8.52
C ALA A 95 18.91 18.16 -7.74
N ASN A 96 19.04 18.35 -6.42
CA ASN A 96 20.01 17.64 -5.58
C ASN A 96 19.36 16.82 -4.45
N LEU A 97 18.06 16.51 -4.58
CA LEU A 97 17.31 15.73 -3.60
C LEU A 97 16.91 14.37 -4.18
N TYR A 98 17.24 13.30 -3.47
CA TYR A 98 16.93 11.94 -3.82
C TYR A 98 16.13 11.25 -2.69
N VAL A 99 15.19 10.39 -3.05
CA VAL A 99 14.44 9.56 -2.11
C VAL A 99 14.64 8.09 -2.50
N VAL A 100 15.17 7.28 -1.56
CA VAL A 100 15.59 5.89 -1.81
C VAL A 100 15.05 4.93 -0.76
N ASP A 101 13.83 5.16 -0.31
CA ASP A 101 13.09 4.28 0.61
C ASP A 101 11.81 3.75 -0.06
N SER A 102 11.00 2.98 0.66
CA SER A 102 9.78 2.37 0.10
C SER A 102 8.74 3.38 -0.39
N SER A 103 8.84 4.64 -0.03
CA SER A 103 7.93 5.70 -0.51
C SER A 103 8.02 5.95 -2.02
N PHE A 104 9.12 5.58 -2.66
CA PHE A 104 9.30 5.76 -4.11
C PHE A 104 8.52 4.73 -4.96
N PHE A 105 8.14 3.58 -4.43
CA PHE A 105 7.43 2.57 -5.21
C PHE A 105 6.06 3.07 -5.66
N PRO A 106 5.71 2.94 -6.95
CA PRO A 106 4.39 3.29 -7.45
C PRO A 106 3.31 2.29 -7.02
N SER A 107 3.71 1.06 -6.69
CA SER A 107 2.85 0.00 -6.16
C SER A 107 3.65 -0.93 -5.25
N ILE A 108 2.96 -1.68 -4.40
CA ILE A 108 3.59 -2.58 -3.44
C ILE A 108 3.43 -4.03 -3.87
N SER A 109 4.44 -4.85 -3.61
CA SER A 109 4.32 -6.30 -3.77
C SER A 109 3.64 -6.95 -2.56
N ALA A 110 3.20 -8.19 -2.71
CA ALA A 110 2.60 -8.97 -1.62
C ALA A 110 3.60 -9.47 -0.57
N VAL A 111 4.88 -9.21 -0.77
CA VAL A 111 5.99 -9.56 0.15
C VAL A 111 6.56 -8.28 0.72
N ASN A 112 7.23 -8.36 1.86
CA ASN A 112 7.88 -7.18 2.49
C ASN A 112 8.76 -6.43 1.47
N PRO A 113 8.48 -5.15 1.24
CA PRO A 113 9.27 -4.33 0.33
C PRO A 113 10.63 -3.98 0.92
#